data_632d1e28a48aa65db1122997063a9a55
#
_entry.id   632d1e28a48aa65db1122997063a9a55
#
_cell.length_a   1.000
_cell.length_b   1.000
_cell.length_c   1.000
_cell.angle_alpha   90.00
_cell.angle_beta   90.00
_cell.angle_gamma   90.00
#
_symmetry.space_group_name_H-M   'P 1'
#
loop_
_entity.id
_entity.type
_entity.pdbx_description
1 polymer ?
#
loop_
_entity_poly.entity_id
_entity_poly.type
_entity_poly.pdbx_seq_one_letter_code
_entity_poly.pdbx_strand_id
1 'polypeptide(L)'
;MQEQGPDMRRLALVCSSPPFDGSEMPLPMPSYGIHRVHAAARGASYPHDVDVRFFDLGELGRADGLRAILDFAPDLVGFSVYVWSMSILLDFAHDIRAAMPDALFLFGGPSARRDAFDHVHYRQAARVVDAVCEGDGEAIIVHLMAAPVLNQTTLATTPGLWTRRDSASNWSASGELLTMSLSATPSPYQQGLMPAGAVAYLETYRGCPLSCNFCAWGASRPAREVFPTDYIEAELAAFRALRAPAVFLLDAGLNLNAKGFRNLAEANSRNGFLSEALFWAEIYPTLAKPEHIEFLASVGTAYLGVGLQSIDERVLKAHNRPFDMRRLAPAVEELSRVAGLEIQIIMGLPEDTPEGFRKTLDYALTLPVYSVRVYHCLVLPDALLSRSLPHWNVDFDPRNMAMLSNHSWSAQDLIAMRDELNNRAAKQGGTAGEFWWSFRK
;
A
#
# COMPACT_ATOMS: atom_id res chain seq x y z
N MET A 1 -48.92 9.82 -11.56
CA MET A 1 -47.59 9.35 -11.91
C MET A 1 -46.64 10.48 -11.62
N GLN A 2 -45.96 10.43 -10.49
CA GLN A 2 -44.83 11.35 -10.25
C GLN A 2 -43.71 10.90 -11.21
N GLU A 3 -43.23 11.81 -12.05
CA GLU A 3 -41.99 11.63 -12.78
C GLU A 3 -40.90 11.41 -11.75
N GLN A 4 -40.43 10.17 -11.62
CA GLN A 4 -39.17 9.90 -10.95
C GLN A 4 -38.11 10.65 -11.77
N GLY A 5 -37.46 11.62 -11.13
CA GLY A 5 -36.27 12.26 -11.69
C GLY A 5 -35.21 11.21 -12.06
N PRO A 6 -34.20 11.56 -12.88
CA PRO A 6 -33.19 10.62 -13.31
C PRO A 6 -32.63 9.88 -12.08
N ASP A 7 -32.60 8.54 -12.19
CA ASP A 7 -32.21 7.62 -11.12
C ASP A 7 -30.74 7.89 -10.78
N MET A 8 -30.51 8.75 -9.74
CA MET A 8 -29.17 9.12 -9.31
C MET A 8 -28.55 7.98 -8.55
N ARG A 9 -27.46 7.43 -9.06
CA ARG A 9 -26.69 6.38 -8.41
C ARG A 9 -25.65 6.94 -7.46
N ARG A 10 -25.56 6.41 -6.24
CA ARG A 10 -24.70 6.92 -5.16
C ARG A 10 -23.61 5.92 -4.81
N LEU A 11 -22.35 6.37 -4.87
CA LEU A 11 -21.18 5.63 -4.47
C LEU A 11 -20.53 6.26 -3.24
N ALA A 12 -20.46 5.50 -2.14
CA ALA A 12 -19.63 5.85 -1.00
C ALA A 12 -18.27 5.15 -1.09
N LEU A 13 -17.19 5.90 -1.02
CA LEU A 13 -15.83 5.39 -0.91
C LEU A 13 -15.33 5.57 0.51
N VAL A 14 -15.01 4.48 1.20
CA VAL A 14 -14.71 4.45 2.63
C VAL A 14 -13.33 3.93 2.89
N CYS A 15 -12.56 4.64 3.70
CA CYS A 15 -11.30 4.18 4.27
C CYS A 15 -11.24 4.47 5.78
N SER A 16 -10.19 3.98 6.42
CA SER A 16 -9.81 4.36 7.78
C SER A 16 -8.31 4.62 7.78
N SER A 17 -7.95 5.88 7.63
CA SER A 17 -6.56 6.32 7.75
C SER A 17 -6.08 6.14 9.19
N PRO A 18 -4.82 5.72 9.42
CA PRO A 18 -4.26 5.71 10.76
C PRO A 18 -4.26 7.15 11.31
N PRO A 19 -4.45 7.33 12.63
CA PRO A 19 -4.39 8.65 13.23
C PRO A 19 -3.01 9.27 12.98
N PHE A 20 -3.02 10.51 12.49
CA PHE A 20 -1.79 11.29 12.32
C PHE A 20 -1.34 11.78 13.70
N ASP A 21 -0.30 11.18 14.26
CA ASP A 21 0.23 11.55 15.58
C ASP A 21 1.45 12.49 15.51
N GLY A 22 1.96 12.75 14.30
CA GLY A 22 3.10 13.66 14.09
C GLY A 22 4.45 13.13 14.58
N SER A 23 4.50 11.92 15.14
CA SER A 23 5.71 11.39 15.79
C SER A 23 6.76 10.91 14.79
N GLU A 24 6.32 10.38 13.63
CA GLU A 24 7.23 9.86 12.60
C GLU A 24 7.31 10.74 11.36
N MET A 25 6.17 11.26 10.95
CA MET A 25 6.08 12.16 9.80
C MET A 25 5.26 13.39 10.19
N PRO A 26 5.88 14.57 10.24
CA PRO A 26 5.18 15.80 10.63
C PRO A 26 4.22 16.33 9.55
N LEU A 27 3.98 15.56 8.49
CA LEU A 27 3.20 15.99 7.33
C LEU A 27 1.99 15.06 7.13
N PRO A 28 0.79 15.62 6.79
CA PRO A 28 -0.37 14.81 6.47
C PRO A 28 -0.12 13.85 5.30
N MET A 29 -0.50 12.59 5.46
CA MET A 29 -0.40 11.54 4.45
C MET A 29 -1.79 11.05 4.06
N PRO A 30 -2.42 11.60 3.01
CA PRO A 30 -3.77 11.20 2.63
C PRO A 30 -3.79 9.79 2.02
N SER A 31 -4.95 9.12 2.11
CA SER A 31 -5.18 7.79 1.53
C SER A 31 -5.21 7.83 0.00
N TYR A 32 -4.06 7.69 -0.65
CA TYR A 32 -3.91 7.89 -2.10
C TYR A 32 -4.70 6.88 -2.94
N GLY A 33 -4.64 5.58 -2.64
CA GLY A 33 -5.25 4.54 -3.47
C GLY A 33 -6.75 4.72 -3.67
N ILE A 34 -7.49 5.08 -2.61
CA ILE A 34 -8.93 5.32 -2.72
C ILE A 34 -9.25 6.63 -3.47
N HIS A 35 -8.38 7.64 -3.39
CA HIS A 35 -8.54 8.87 -4.17
C HIS A 35 -8.29 8.63 -5.65
N ARG A 36 -7.46 7.65 -6.05
CA ARG A 36 -7.33 7.19 -7.43
C ARG A 36 -8.66 6.63 -7.96
N VAL A 37 -9.31 5.77 -7.15
CA VAL A 37 -10.63 5.22 -7.47
C VAL A 37 -11.69 6.33 -7.53
N HIS A 38 -11.63 7.29 -6.60
CA HIS A 38 -12.51 8.47 -6.59
C HIS A 38 -12.34 9.30 -7.86
N ALA A 39 -11.11 9.58 -8.26
CA ALA A 39 -10.82 10.32 -9.49
C ALA A 39 -11.34 9.61 -10.73
N ALA A 40 -11.17 8.29 -10.81
CA ALA A 40 -11.71 7.49 -11.91
C ALA A 40 -13.24 7.54 -11.97
N ALA A 41 -13.90 7.39 -10.81
CA ALA A 41 -15.36 7.46 -10.72
C ALA A 41 -15.89 8.86 -11.12
N ARG A 42 -15.26 9.94 -10.69
CA ARG A 42 -15.67 11.31 -11.04
C ARG A 42 -15.34 11.71 -12.45
N GLY A 43 -14.27 11.18 -13.02
CA GLY A 43 -13.80 11.50 -14.36
C GLY A 43 -14.51 10.75 -15.48
N ALA A 44 -15.29 9.72 -15.15
CA ALA A 44 -16.01 8.92 -16.14
C ALA A 44 -17.34 9.55 -16.58
N SER A 45 -17.78 9.19 -17.77
CA SER A 45 -19.13 9.54 -18.28
C SER A 45 -20.07 8.35 -18.07
N TYR A 46 -21.26 8.63 -17.54
CA TYR A 46 -22.26 7.61 -17.21
C TYR A 46 -23.57 7.84 -17.99
N PRO A 47 -24.37 6.78 -18.22
CA PRO A 47 -25.67 6.90 -18.86
C PRO A 47 -26.75 7.51 -17.94
N HIS A 48 -26.44 7.72 -16.65
CA HIS A 48 -27.31 8.31 -15.61
C HIS A 48 -26.47 9.16 -14.65
N ASP A 49 -27.10 9.90 -13.77
CA ASP A 49 -26.40 10.71 -12.79
C ASP A 49 -25.70 9.83 -11.73
N VAL A 50 -24.47 10.21 -11.37
CA VAL A 50 -23.67 9.51 -10.34
C VAL A 50 -23.16 10.54 -9.34
N ASP A 51 -23.49 10.34 -8.04
CA ASP A 51 -22.92 11.09 -6.92
C ASP A 51 -21.87 10.19 -6.22
N VAL A 52 -20.63 10.69 -6.10
CA VAL A 52 -19.52 9.97 -5.48
C VAL A 52 -19.05 10.75 -4.26
N ARG A 53 -19.06 10.13 -3.09
CA ARG A 53 -18.57 10.75 -1.85
C ARG A 53 -17.51 9.89 -1.19
N PHE A 54 -16.56 10.58 -0.57
CA PHE A 54 -15.45 10.00 0.18
C PHE A 54 -15.67 10.18 1.68
N PHE A 55 -15.37 9.13 2.45
CA PHE A 55 -15.52 9.09 3.91
C PHE A 55 -14.27 8.45 4.52
N ASP A 56 -13.55 9.22 5.34
CA ASP A 56 -12.42 8.70 6.12
C ASP A 56 -12.82 8.56 7.58
N LEU A 57 -12.88 7.33 8.08
CA LEU A 57 -13.24 7.04 9.47
C LEU A 57 -12.15 7.47 10.45
N GLY A 58 -10.90 7.61 9.99
CA GLY A 58 -9.82 8.18 10.80
C GLY A 58 -10.05 9.64 11.15
N GLU A 59 -10.70 10.38 10.24
CA GLU A 59 -11.05 11.80 10.44
C GLU A 59 -12.43 11.97 11.11
N LEU A 60 -13.43 11.24 10.61
CA LEU A 60 -14.83 11.41 11.07
C LEU A 60 -15.12 10.70 12.39
N GLY A 61 -14.41 9.59 12.65
CA GLY A 61 -14.82 8.63 13.67
C GLY A 61 -15.99 7.75 13.22
N ARG A 62 -16.16 6.59 13.89
CA ARG A 62 -17.14 5.56 13.49
C ARG A 62 -18.60 6.06 13.53
N ALA A 63 -18.99 6.75 14.58
CA ALA A 63 -20.40 7.16 14.77
C ALA A 63 -20.83 8.24 13.78
N ASP A 64 -19.99 9.25 13.53
CA ASP A 64 -20.29 10.34 12.61
C ASP A 64 -20.18 9.84 11.16
N GLY A 65 -19.20 8.97 10.87
CA GLY A 65 -19.09 8.31 9.59
C GLY A 65 -20.34 7.49 9.25
N LEU A 66 -20.87 6.73 10.21
CA LEU A 66 -22.11 5.95 10.02
C LEU A 66 -23.29 6.88 9.69
N ARG A 67 -23.50 7.93 10.47
CA ARG A 67 -24.56 8.91 10.19
C ARG A 67 -24.42 9.49 8.78
N ALA A 68 -23.23 9.95 8.42
CA ALA A 68 -22.98 10.57 7.12
C ALA A 68 -23.25 9.61 5.95
N ILE A 69 -22.91 8.32 6.10
CA ILE A 69 -23.21 7.30 5.07
C ILE A 69 -24.70 6.99 5.00
N LEU A 70 -25.39 6.87 6.14
CA LEU A 70 -26.84 6.63 6.15
C LEU A 70 -27.62 7.81 5.56
N ASP A 71 -27.22 9.04 5.86
CA ASP A 71 -27.82 10.25 5.26
C ASP A 71 -27.54 10.34 3.75
N PHE A 72 -26.40 9.84 3.30
CA PHE A 72 -26.06 9.78 1.88
C PHE A 72 -26.82 8.68 1.14
N ALA A 73 -27.20 7.60 1.83
CA ALA A 73 -27.93 6.44 1.31
C ALA A 73 -27.30 5.87 0.01
N PRO A 74 -26.07 5.34 0.06
CA PRO A 74 -25.37 4.81 -1.12
C PRO A 74 -25.97 3.51 -1.63
N ASP A 75 -25.94 3.30 -2.97
CA ASP A 75 -26.25 2.02 -3.62
C ASP A 75 -25.08 1.07 -3.54
N LEU A 76 -23.84 1.62 -3.59
CA LEU A 76 -22.58 0.86 -3.50
C LEU A 76 -21.65 1.54 -2.49
N VAL A 77 -21.09 0.74 -1.59
CA VAL A 77 -20.02 1.16 -0.68
C VAL A 77 -18.74 0.43 -1.05
N GLY A 78 -17.72 1.18 -1.48
CA GLY A 78 -16.39 0.69 -1.77
C GLY A 78 -15.45 0.91 -0.58
N PHE A 79 -14.89 -0.16 -0.03
CA PHE A 79 -13.98 -0.12 1.11
C PHE A 79 -12.53 -0.28 0.67
N SER A 80 -11.63 0.62 1.11
CA SER A 80 -10.18 0.53 0.88
C SER A 80 -9.49 -0.07 2.10
N VAL A 81 -9.13 -1.36 2.00
CA VAL A 81 -8.66 -2.17 3.13
C VAL A 81 -7.15 -2.27 3.16
N TYR A 82 -6.58 -1.90 4.31
CA TYR A 82 -5.20 -2.13 4.69
C TYR A 82 -5.16 -3.02 5.94
N VAL A 83 -3.99 -3.59 6.25
CA VAL A 83 -3.82 -4.50 7.40
C VAL A 83 -4.31 -3.89 8.72
N TRP A 84 -4.07 -2.59 8.94
CA TRP A 84 -4.51 -1.87 10.14
C TRP A 84 -5.99 -1.50 10.17
N SER A 85 -6.66 -1.48 9.03
CA SER A 85 -8.07 -1.05 8.92
C SER A 85 -9.06 -2.18 8.71
N MET A 86 -8.59 -3.42 8.50
CA MET A 86 -9.47 -4.55 8.12
C MET A 86 -10.58 -4.81 9.15
N SER A 87 -10.24 -4.97 10.43
CA SER A 87 -11.25 -5.18 11.48
C SER A 87 -12.21 -4.01 11.61
N ILE A 88 -11.68 -2.78 11.56
CA ILE A 88 -12.48 -1.54 11.68
C ILE A 88 -13.51 -1.47 10.55
N LEU A 89 -13.09 -1.72 9.31
CA LEU A 89 -13.95 -1.62 8.13
C LEU A 89 -14.96 -2.76 8.04
N LEU A 90 -14.60 -3.97 8.47
CA LEU A 90 -15.56 -5.08 8.56
C LEU A 90 -16.65 -4.79 9.60
N ASP A 91 -16.28 -4.33 10.80
CA ASP A 91 -17.25 -3.95 11.84
C ASP A 91 -18.14 -2.79 11.39
N PHE A 92 -17.57 -1.81 10.69
CA PHE A 92 -18.31 -0.69 10.14
C PHE A 92 -19.27 -1.11 9.03
N ALA A 93 -18.88 -2.06 8.18
CA ALA A 93 -19.76 -2.63 7.18
C ALA A 93 -20.95 -3.38 7.80
N HIS A 94 -20.76 -4.04 8.96
CA HIS A 94 -21.87 -4.64 9.71
C HIS A 94 -22.87 -3.57 10.21
N ASP A 95 -22.37 -2.44 10.70
CA ASP A 95 -23.25 -1.34 11.14
C ASP A 95 -24.09 -0.79 9.97
N ILE A 96 -23.45 -0.58 8.81
CA ILE A 96 -24.17 -0.12 7.60
C ILE A 96 -25.17 -1.19 7.14
N ARG A 97 -24.80 -2.47 7.07
CA ARG A 97 -25.68 -3.55 6.66
C ARG A 97 -26.92 -3.70 7.52
N ALA A 98 -26.78 -3.46 8.85
CA ALA A 98 -27.91 -3.51 9.78
C ALA A 98 -28.94 -2.40 9.50
N ALA A 99 -28.51 -1.24 9.04
CA ALA A 99 -29.38 -0.10 8.73
C ALA A 99 -29.82 -0.05 7.26
N MET A 100 -28.99 -0.57 6.33
CA MET A 100 -29.19 -0.56 4.88
C MET A 100 -28.96 -1.97 4.31
N PRO A 101 -29.94 -2.89 4.45
CA PRO A 101 -29.77 -4.30 4.05
C PRO A 101 -29.48 -4.50 2.57
N ASP A 102 -29.95 -3.61 1.70
CA ASP A 102 -29.84 -3.73 0.23
C ASP A 102 -28.60 -3.06 -0.35
N ALA A 103 -27.84 -2.26 0.43
CA ALA A 103 -26.60 -1.65 -0.04
C ALA A 103 -25.56 -2.70 -0.41
N LEU A 104 -24.87 -2.53 -1.53
CA LEU A 104 -23.82 -3.45 -1.98
C LEU A 104 -22.46 -3.07 -1.43
N PHE A 105 -21.65 -4.06 -1.07
CA PHE A 105 -20.33 -3.84 -0.47
C PHE A 105 -19.22 -4.45 -1.30
N LEU A 106 -18.33 -3.58 -1.81
CA LEU A 106 -17.13 -3.94 -2.54
C LEU A 106 -15.89 -3.66 -1.69
N PHE A 107 -15.11 -4.67 -1.42
CA PHE A 107 -13.85 -4.55 -0.70
C PHE A 107 -12.68 -4.60 -1.68
N GLY A 108 -11.79 -3.58 -1.61
CA GLY A 108 -10.57 -3.47 -2.40
C GLY A 108 -9.41 -2.96 -1.54
N GLY A 109 -8.28 -2.72 -2.17
CA GLY A 109 -7.05 -2.28 -1.48
C GLY A 109 -6.07 -3.42 -1.18
N PRO A 110 -4.87 -3.10 -0.66
CA PRO A 110 -3.78 -4.07 -0.54
C PRO A 110 -4.09 -5.30 0.31
N SER A 111 -4.95 -5.16 1.32
CA SER A 111 -5.29 -6.26 2.24
C SER A 111 -6.66 -6.89 2.00
N ALA A 112 -7.44 -6.38 1.04
CA ALA A 112 -8.69 -7.00 0.63
C ALA A 112 -8.40 -8.24 -0.24
N ARG A 113 -8.14 -9.36 0.41
CA ARG A 113 -7.76 -10.63 -0.22
C ARG A 113 -8.63 -11.76 0.30
N ARG A 114 -8.96 -12.71 -0.57
CA ARG A 114 -9.81 -13.87 -0.23
C ARG A 114 -9.20 -14.72 0.87
N ASP A 115 -7.89 -14.97 0.84
CA ASP A 115 -7.17 -15.72 1.86
C ASP A 115 -7.29 -15.07 3.25
N ALA A 116 -7.25 -13.73 3.31
CA ALA A 116 -7.48 -12.99 4.55
C ALA A 116 -8.94 -13.12 5.03
N PHE A 117 -9.92 -12.94 4.14
CA PHE A 117 -11.34 -13.05 4.50
C PHE A 117 -11.79 -14.49 4.84
N ASP A 118 -11.09 -15.50 4.33
CA ASP A 118 -11.33 -16.90 4.66
C ASP A 118 -10.59 -17.34 5.93
N HIS A 119 -9.65 -16.55 6.44
CA HIS A 119 -9.00 -16.86 7.68
C HIS A 119 -10.00 -16.95 8.84
N VAL A 120 -9.83 -17.95 9.73
CA VAL A 120 -10.78 -18.28 10.80
C VAL A 120 -11.18 -17.07 11.65
N HIS A 121 -10.28 -16.12 11.86
CA HIS A 121 -10.53 -14.90 12.63
C HIS A 121 -11.52 -13.96 11.93
N TYR A 122 -11.40 -13.78 10.60
CA TYR A 122 -12.20 -12.82 9.85
C TYR A 122 -13.43 -13.45 9.19
N ARG A 123 -13.47 -14.75 9.01
CA ARG A 123 -14.53 -15.46 8.24
C ARG A 123 -15.95 -15.08 8.68
N GLN A 124 -16.18 -14.91 9.98
CA GLN A 124 -17.49 -14.54 10.48
C GLN A 124 -17.82 -13.07 10.15
N ALA A 125 -16.89 -12.17 10.40
CA ALA A 125 -17.06 -10.74 10.10
C ALA A 125 -17.15 -10.49 8.58
N ALA A 126 -16.41 -11.25 7.78
CA ALA A 126 -16.39 -11.13 6.32
C ALA A 126 -17.69 -11.64 5.63
N ARG A 127 -18.73 -12.03 6.37
CA ARG A 127 -20.05 -12.37 5.79
C ARG A 127 -20.74 -11.18 5.13
N VAL A 128 -20.39 -9.96 5.50
CA VAL A 128 -20.92 -8.73 4.87
C VAL A 128 -20.25 -8.40 3.54
N VAL A 129 -19.17 -9.09 3.17
CA VAL A 129 -18.43 -8.82 1.94
C VAL A 129 -19.20 -9.41 0.76
N ASP A 130 -19.77 -8.57 -0.10
CA ASP A 130 -20.49 -9.00 -1.30
C ASP A 130 -19.52 -9.32 -2.44
N ALA A 131 -18.47 -8.48 -2.61
CA ALA A 131 -17.44 -8.66 -3.63
C ALA A 131 -16.07 -8.21 -3.17
N VAL A 132 -15.02 -8.83 -3.75
CA VAL A 132 -13.61 -8.49 -3.51
C VAL A 132 -12.95 -8.16 -4.85
N CYS A 133 -12.28 -6.99 -4.90
CA CYS A 133 -11.40 -6.58 -5.99
C CYS A 133 -9.94 -6.76 -5.55
N GLU A 134 -9.28 -7.81 -6.04
CA GLU A 134 -7.86 -8.08 -5.74
C GLU A 134 -6.90 -7.37 -6.72
N GLY A 135 -7.37 -6.34 -7.40
CA GLY A 135 -6.62 -5.57 -8.38
C GLY A 135 -6.86 -4.08 -8.30
N ASP A 136 -6.66 -3.36 -9.45
CA ASP A 136 -6.95 -1.93 -9.55
C ASP A 136 -8.46 -1.70 -9.53
N GLY A 137 -8.91 -0.86 -8.61
CA GLY A 137 -10.32 -0.58 -8.41
C GLY A 137 -10.92 0.39 -9.43
N GLU A 138 -10.08 1.15 -10.16
CA GLU A 138 -10.53 2.24 -11.03
C GLU A 138 -11.49 1.77 -12.12
N ALA A 139 -11.07 0.75 -12.89
CA ALA A 139 -11.91 0.21 -13.99
C ALA A 139 -13.19 -0.46 -13.46
N ILE A 140 -13.07 -1.18 -12.35
CA ILE A 140 -14.16 -1.89 -11.71
C ILE A 140 -15.25 -0.92 -11.24
N ILE A 141 -14.88 0.14 -10.54
CA ILE A 141 -15.84 1.14 -10.05
C ILE A 141 -16.55 1.83 -11.22
N VAL A 142 -15.82 2.22 -12.26
CA VAL A 142 -16.42 2.84 -13.45
C VAL A 142 -17.40 1.87 -14.13
N HIS A 143 -17.03 0.60 -14.27
CA HIS A 143 -17.91 -0.42 -14.86
C HIS A 143 -19.20 -0.62 -14.03
N LEU A 144 -19.08 -0.78 -12.71
CA LEU A 144 -20.24 -0.97 -11.84
C LEU A 144 -21.18 0.23 -11.84
N MET A 145 -20.61 1.44 -11.77
CA MET A 145 -21.41 2.66 -11.76
C MET A 145 -22.08 2.94 -13.13
N ALA A 146 -21.55 2.41 -14.24
CA ALA A 146 -22.15 2.51 -15.56
C ALA A 146 -23.20 1.42 -15.85
N ALA A 147 -23.28 0.37 -15.05
CA ALA A 147 -24.16 -0.78 -15.31
C ALA A 147 -25.65 -0.34 -15.32
N PRO A 148 -26.50 -0.88 -16.19
CA PRO A 148 -27.94 -0.55 -16.22
C PRO A 148 -28.65 -0.84 -14.90
N VAL A 149 -28.29 -1.94 -14.25
CA VAL A 149 -28.80 -2.35 -12.93
C VAL A 149 -27.59 -2.65 -12.03
N LEU A 150 -27.65 -2.20 -10.80
CA LEU A 150 -26.63 -2.49 -9.79
C LEU A 150 -27.24 -3.40 -8.72
N ASN A 151 -26.80 -4.67 -8.70
CA ASN A 151 -27.27 -5.68 -7.77
C ASN A 151 -26.22 -6.80 -7.60
N GLN A 152 -26.51 -7.83 -6.83
CA GLN A 152 -25.63 -8.98 -6.60
C GLN A 152 -25.26 -9.72 -7.90
N THR A 153 -26.18 -9.80 -8.87
CA THR A 153 -25.91 -10.42 -10.17
C THR A 153 -24.88 -9.62 -10.94
N THR A 154 -24.99 -8.27 -10.92
CA THR A 154 -24.02 -7.38 -11.54
C THR A 154 -22.62 -7.57 -10.94
N LEU A 155 -22.51 -7.65 -9.62
CA LEU A 155 -21.22 -7.96 -8.97
C LEU A 155 -20.68 -9.31 -9.44
N ALA A 156 -21.50 -10.36 -9.43
CA ALA A 156 -21.09 -11.72 -9.79
C ALA A 156 -20.71 -11.88 -11.28
N THR A 157 -21.21 -11.02 -12.15
CA THR A 157 -20.91 -11.03 -13.61
C THR A 157 -19.85 -10.03 -14.01
N THR A 158 -19.44 -9.13 -13.13
CA THR A 158 -18.35 -8.17 -13.41
C THR A 158 -17.00 -8.89 -13.51
N PRO A 159 -16.29 -8.78 -14.64
CA PRO A 159 -15.02 -9.50 -14.83
C PRO A 159 -13.99 -9.15 -13.76
N GLY A 160 -13.37 -10.18 -13.19
CA GLY A 160 -12.31 -10.05 -12.19
C GLY A 160 -12.76 -9.72 -10.76
N LEU A 161 -14.05 -9.50 -10.51
CA LEU A 161 -14.56 -9.47 -9.16
C LEU A 161 -14.73 -10.88 -8.61
N TRP A 162 -14.28 -11.07 -7.38
CA TRP A 162 -14.50 -12.28 -6.62
C TRP A 162 -15.75 -12.13 -5.76
N THR A 163 -16.71 -13.03 -5.95
CA THR A 163 -17.97 -13.07 -5.19
C THR A 163 -18.20 -14.47 -4.61
N ARG A 164 -19.03 -14.57 -3.59
CA ARG A 164 -19.53 -15.85 -3.07
C ARG A 164 -21.00 -15.71 -2.71
N ARG A 165 -21.75 -16.81 -2.83
CA ARG A 165 -23.18 -16.82 -2.52
C ARG A 165 -23.47 -16.69 -1.02
N ASP A 166 -22.59 -17.26 -0.21
CA ASP A 166 -22.63 -17.23 1.25
C ASP A 166 -21.22 -17.52 1.81
N SER A 167 -21.05 -17.39 3.12
CA SER A 167 -19.76 -17.60 3.79
C SER A 167 -19.23 -19.05 3.76
N ALA A 168 -20.05 -20.02 3.38
CA ALA A 168 -19.64 -21.41 3.23
C ALA A 168 -19.27 -21.76 1.78
N SER A 169 -19.67 -20.92 0.82
CA SER A 169 -19.40 -21.12 -0.60
C SER A 169 -17.97 -20.69 -0.96
N ASN A 170 -17.39 -21.34 -1.96
CA ASN A 170 -16.12 -20.92 -2.52
C ASN A 170 -16.28 -19.59 -3.28
N TRP A 171 -15.22 -18.80 -3.27
CA TRP A 171 -15.11 -17.61 -4.12
C TRP A 171 -15.11 -18.02 -5.59
N SER A 172 -15.79 -17.22 -6.40
CA SER A 172 -15.83 -17.36 -7.86
C SER A 172 -15.64 -16.01 -8.51
N ALA A 173 -14.99 -15.98 -9.67
CA ALA A 173 -14.83 -14.78 -10.48
C ALA A 173 -15.34 -15.02 -11.89
N SER A 174 -15.86 -13.97 -12.52
CA SER A 174 -16.31 -13.95 -13.90
C SER A 174 -15.23 -13.32 -14.80
N GLY A 175 -14.33 -14.15 -15.35
CA GLY A 175 -13.30 -13.69 -16.28
C GLY A 175 -12.10 -13.00 -15.64
N GLU A 176 -11.28 -12.35 -16.47
CA GLU A 176 -10.10 -11.61 -16.04
C GLU A 176 -10.47 -10.23 -15.50
N LEU A 177 -9.63 -9.70 -14.60
CA LEU A 177 -9.82 -8.39 -14.02
C LEU A 177 -9.88 -7.29 -15.10
N LEU A 178 -10.90 -6.44 -15.02
CA LEU A 178 -10.94 -5.21 -15.81
C LEU A 178 -9.80 -4.29 -15.40
N THR A 179 -9.10 -3.76 -16.38
CA THR A 179 -7.99 -2.83 -16.15
C THR A 179 -8.21 -1.54 -16.94
N MET A 180 -7.71 -0.45 -16.39
CA MET A 180 -7.62 0.84 -17.10
C MET A 180 -6.15 1.07 -17.45
N SER A 181 -5.86 1.54 -18.67
CA SER A 181 -4.48 1.94 -18.99
C SER A 181 -4.01 3.03 -18.05
N LEU A 182 -2.76 2.95 -17.59
CA LEU A 182 -2.19 3.95 -16.70
C LEU A 182 -2.19 5.35 -17.32
N SER A 183 -2.04 5.44 -18.64
CA SER A 183 -2.12 6.71 -19.39
C SER A 183 -3.51 7.33 -19.39
N ALA A 184 -4.56 6.53 -19.21
CA ALA A 184 -5.96 6.98 -19.19
C ALA A 184 -6.52 7.12 -17.77
N THR A 185 -5.77 6.72 -16.73
CA THR A 185 -6.25 6.78 -15.36
C THR A 185 -6.25 8.23 -14.86
N PRO A 186 -7.41 8.80 -14.45
CA PRO A 186 -7.47 10.17 -13.98
C PRO A 186 -6.66 10.43 -12.72
N SER A 187 -6.08 11.63 -12.64
CA SER A 187 -5.31 12.05 -11.46
C SER A 187 -6.20 12.64 -10.37
N PRO A 188 -6.09 12.20 -9.12
CA PRO A 188 -6.79 12.83 -8.01
C PRO A 188 -6.27 14.23 -7.71
N TYR A 189 -5.02 14.55 -8.03
CA TYR A 189 -4.43 15.87 -7.85
C TYR A 189 -4.98 16.87 -8.85
N GLN A 190 -5.03 16.50 -10.15
CA GLN A 190 -5.56 17.35 -11.20
C GLN A 190 -7.07 17.61 -11.06
N GLN A 191 -7.78 16.68 -10.39
CA GLN A 191 -9.21 16.85 -10.07
C GLN A 191 -9.47 17.60 -8.76
N GLY A 192 -8.43 18.04 -8.04
CA GLY A 192 -8.57 18.77 -6.78
C GLY A 192 -9.11 17.93 -5.63
N LEU A 193 -8.90 16.61 -5.67
CA LEU A 193 -9.34 15.69 -4.61
C LEU A 193 -8.33 15.54 -3.48
N MET A 194 -7.10 16.00 -3.69
CA MET A 194 -6.03 15.86 -2.71
C MET A 194 -5.81 17.17 -1.93
N PRO A 195 -5.54 17.10 -0.61
CA PRO A 195 -5.38 18.29 0.21
C PRO A 195 -4.08 19.04 -0.11
N ALA A 196 -4.16 20.38 -0.06
CA ALA A 196 -2.97 21.22 -0.20
C ALA A 196 -2.05 21.10 1.03
N GLY A 197 -0.74 21.21 0.83
CA GLY A 197 0.27 21.14 1.89
C GLY A 197 0.51 19.73 2.46
N ALA A 198 -0.12 18.71 1.91
CA ALA A 198 0.14 17.31 2.27
C ALA A 198 1.27 16.71 1.44
N VAL A 199 1.79 15.55 1.88
CA VAL A 199 2.72 14.74 1.09
C VAL A 199 2.03 14.32 -0.21
N ALA A 200 2.69 14.54 -1.34
CA ALA A 200 2.22 14.03 -2.62
C ALA A 200 2.73 12.61 -2.88
N TYR A 201 1.87 11.78 -3.43
CA TYR A 201 2.22 10.44 -3.87
C TYR A 201 2.37 10.39 -5.38
N LEU A 202 3.45 9.78 -5.84
CA LEU A 202 3.74 9.61 -7.26
C LEU A 202 3.88 8.13 -7.60
N GLU A 203 3.31 7.70 -8.71
CA GLU A 203 3.57 6.40 -9.33
C GLU A 203 4.20 6.63 -10.70
N THR A 204 5.27 5.91 -11.04
CA THR A 204 5.79 5.87 -12.42
C THR A 204 5.47 4.56 -13.11
N TYR A 205 5.20 3.51 -12.33
CA TYR A 205 4.71 2.21 -12.80
C TYR A 205 3.96 1.49 -11.67
N ARG A 206 3.22 0.46 -12.03
CA ARG A 206 2.56 -0.42 -11.05
C ARG A 206 3.11 -1.83 -11.10
N GLY A 207 3.18 -2.48 -9.92
CA GLY A 207 3.70 -3.83 -9.73
C GLY A 207 5.18 -3.86 -9.36
N CYS A 208 5.74 -5.06 -9.24
CA CYS A 208 7.13 -5.29 -8.90
C CYS A 208 7.69 -6.45 -9.74
N PRO A 209 8.91 -6.35 -10.30
CA PRO A 209 9.53 -7.45 -11.01
C PRO A 209 10.04 -8.57 -10.09
N LEU A 210 10.03 -8.36 -8.77
CA LEU A 210 10.48 -9.30 -7.76
C LEU A 210 9.28 -10.03 -7.12
N SER A 211 9.52 -11.22 -6.60
CA SER A 211 8.50 -12.10 -6.00
C SER A 211 8.85 -12.51 -4.57
N CYS A 212 9.35 -11.55 -3.76
CA CYS A 212 9.74 -11.83 -2.37
C CYS A 212 8.56 -12.36 -1.55
N ASN A 213 8.74 -13.49 -0.84
CA ASN A 213 7.64 -14.16 -0.12
C ASN A 213 7.04 -13.33 1.02
N PHE A 214 7.81 -12.43 1.63
CA PHE A 214 7.35 -11.54 2.71
C PHE A 214 6.64 -10.27 2.22
N CYS A 215 6.61 -10.01 0.90
CA CYS A 215 6.16 -8.75 0.33
C CYS A 215 4.91 -8.95 -0.53
N ALA A 216 3.86 -8.18 -0.25
CA ALA A 216 2.62 -8.19 -1.03
C ALA A 216 2.72 -7.40 -2.34
N TRP A 217 3.75 -6.56 -2.53
CA TRP A 217 3.86 -5.62 -3.65
C TRP A 217 3.97 -6.30 -5.03
N GLY A 218 4.70 -7.40 -5.13
CA GLY A 218 4.93 -8.13 -6.39
C GLY A 218 4.02 -9.34 -6.61
N ALA A 219 3.09 -9.61 -5.71
CA ALA A 219 2.32 -10.84 -5.68
C ALA A 219 1.41 -11.02 -6.90
N SER A 220 0.69 -9.98 -7.25
CA SER A 220 -0.38 -10.04 -8.24
C SER A 220 -0.05 -9.32 -9.55
N ARG A 221 1.10 -8.64 -9.66
CA ARG A 221 1.41 -7.79 -10.82
C ARG A 221 2.88 -7.76 -11.19
N PRO A 222 3.29 -8.41 -12.27
CA PRO A 222 4.54 -8.06 -12.92
C PRO A 222 4.46 -6.61 -13.41
N ALA A 223 5.50 -5.81 -13.14
CA ALA A 223 5.60 -4.42 -13.59
C ALA A 223 5.62 -4.34 -15.13
N ARG A 224 4.47 -4.18 -15.76
CA ARG A 224 4.31 -4.22 -17.22
C ARG A 224 4.01 -2.87 -17.83
N GLU A 225 3.27 -2.02 -17.14
CA GLU A 225 2.80 -0.74 -17.65
C GLU A 225 3.45 0.41 -16.88
N VAL A 226 3.77 1.49 -17.57
CA VAL A 226 4.39 2.70 -16.99
C VAL A 226 3.56 3.92 -17.35
N PHE A 227 3.55 4.91 -16.46
CA PHE A 227 2.97 6.21 -16.73
C PHE A 227 3.81 6.97 -17.76
N PRO A 228 3.18 7.63 -18.76
CA PRO A 228 3.88 8.46 -19.73
C PRO A 228 4.58 9.67 -19.07
N THR A 229 5.63 10.18 -19.71
CA THR A 229 6.36 11.38 -19.26
C THR A 229 5.43 12.56 -19.04
N ASP A 230 4.54 12.84 -19.99
CA ASP A 230 3.61 13.98 -19.93
C ASP A 230 2.61 13.85 -18.76
N TYR A 231 2.18 12.61 -18.42
CA TYR A 231 1.34 12.36 -17.23
C TYR A 231 2.11 12.71 -15.94
N ILE A 232 3.35 12.22 -15.83
CA ILE A 232 4.19 12.47 -14.64
C ILE A 232 4.48 13.98 -14.53
N GLU A 233 4.77 14.66 -15.63
CA GLU A 233 4.99 16.10 -15.66
C GLU A 233 3.77 16.88 -15.15
N ALA A 234 2.56 16.48 -15.57
CA ALA A 234 1.31 17.07 -15.11
C ALA A 234 1.07 16.82 -13.60
N GLU A 235 1.45 15.63 -13.07
CA GLU A 235 1.42 15.37 -11.62
C GLU A 235 2.37 16.31 -10.87
N LEU A 236 3.61 16.46 -11.32
CA LEU A 236 4.59 17.37 -10.71
C LEU A 236 4.10 18.84 -10.72
N ALA A 237 3.43 19.27 -11.79
CA ALA A 237 2.81 20.59 -11.86
C ALA A 237 1.67 20.76 -10.85
N ALA A 238 0.83 19.71 -10.69
CA ALA A 238 -0.24 19.70 -9.70
C ALA A 238 0.32 19.70 -8.25
N PHE A 239 1.41 18.99 -7.97
CA PHE A 239 2.07 18.99 -6.66
C PHE A 239 2.58 20.39 -6.29
N ARG A 240 3.18 21.10 -7.25
CA ARG A 240 3.60 22.50 -7.06
C ARG A 240 2.40 23.40 -6.75
N ALA A 241 1.30 23.26 -7.51
CA ALA A 241 0.09 24.05 -7.29
C ALA A 241 -0.52 23.82 -5.90
N LEU A 242 -0.48 22.59 -5.40
CA LEU A 242 -0.93 22.20 -4.06
C LEU A 242 0.11 22.51 -2.96
N ARG A 243 1.28 23.04 -3.33
CA ARG A 243 2.38 23.32 -2.37
C ARG A 243 2.78 22.09 -1.56
N ALA A 244 2.86 20.94 -2.22
CA ALA A 244 3.30 19.71 -1.58
C ALA A 244 4.74 19.85 -1.08
N PRO A 245 5.01 19.66 0.23
CA PRO A 245 6.36 19.82 0.79
C PRO A 245 7.28 18.63 0.49
N ALA A 246 6.69 17.49 0.16
CA ALA A 246 7.39 16.24 -0.10
C ALA A 246 6.67 15.42 -1.17
N VAL A 247 7.44 14.63 -1.90
CA VAL A 247 6.93 13.61 -2.84
C VAL A 247 7.38 12.24 -2.37
N PHE A 248 6.44 11.33 -2.17
CA PHE A 248 6.69 9.93 -1.91
C PHE A 248 6.44 9.11 -3.18
N LEU A 249 7.52 8.54 -3.75
CA LEU A 249 7.43 7.64 -4.89
C LEU A 249 6.94 6.28 -4.42
N LEU A 250 5.75 5.87 -4.86
CA LEU A 250 5.11 4.60 -4.50
C LEU A 250 5.63 3.38 -5.27
N ASP A 251 6.52 3.58 -6.21
CA ASP A 251 7.10 2.48 -6.98
C ASP A 251 7.78 1.47 -6.05
N ALA A 252 7.75 0.20 -6.42
CA ALA A 252 8.44 -0.86 -5.68
C ALA A 252 9.96 -0.64 -5.53
N GLY A 253 10.50 0.26 -6.31
CA GLY A 253 11.86 0.79 -6.25
C GLY A 253 12.15 1.69 -7.44
N LEU A 254 12.73 2.85 -7.19
CA LEU A 254 13.09 3.87 -8.18
C LEU A 254 13.79 3.30 -9.43
N ASN A 255 14.62 2.29 -9.24
CA ASN A 255 15.48 1.71 -10.27
C ASN A 255 15.08 0.29 -10.71
N LEU A 256 13.88 -0.18 -10.35
CA LEU A 256 13.39 -1.51 -10.74
C LEU A 256 12.67 -1.52 -12.10
N ASN A 257 12.28 -0.35 -12.61
CA ASN A 257 11.72 -0.19 -13.95
C ASN A 257 12.43 0.94 -14.71
N ALA A 258 13.29 0.56 -15.65
CA ALA A 258 14.12 1.52 -16.38
C ALA A 258 13.31 2.51 -17.24
N LYS A 259 12.11 2.13 -17.73
CA LYS A 259 11.24 3.04 -18.50
C LYS A 259 10.54 4.02 -17.55
N GLY A 260 10.00 3.54 -16.44
CA GLY A 260 9.39 4.39 -15.40
C GLY A 260 10.39 5.43 -14.88
N PHE A 261 11.61 5.00 -14.56
CA PHE A 261 12.69 5.90 -14.14
C PHE A 261 13.01 6.97 -15.21
N ARG A 262 13.20 6.58 -16.48
CA ARG A 262 13.48 7.56 -17.55
C ARG A 262 12.35 8.57 -17.73
N ASN A 263 11.09 8.12 -17.69
CA ASN A 263 9.93 9.01 -17.78
C ASN A 263 9.91 10.00 -16.62
N LEU A 264 10.24 9.58 -15.39
CA LEU A 264 10.34 10.45 -14.22
C LEU A 264 11.47 11.48 -14.38
N ALA A 265 12.67 11.03 -14.77
CA ALA A 265 13.83 11.90 -14.94
C ALA A 265 13.55 12.96 -16.04
N GLU A 266 12.95 12.58 -17.14
CA GLU A 266 12.55 13.48 -18.22
C GLU A 266 11.47 14.47 -17.77
N ALA A 267 10.41 14.00 -17.10
CA ALA A 267 9.35 14.85 -16.56
C ALA A 267 9.91 15.90 -15.58
N ASN A 268 10.81 15.46 -14.67
CA ASN A 268 11.43 16.37 -13.72
C ASN A 268 12.38 17.36 -14.41
N SER A 269 13.10 16.96 -15.45
CA SER A 269 13.97 17.89 -16.20
C SER A 269 13.18 19.01 -16.88
N ARG A 270 11.93 18.76 -17.28
CA ARG A 270 11.03 19.76 -17.87
C ARG A 270 10.34 20.62 -16.82
N ASN A 271 9.92 20.03 -15.71
CA ASN A 271 9.10 20.69 -14.68
C ASN A 271 9.96 21.31 -13.55
N GLY A 272 10.98 20.61 -13.07
CA GLY A 272 11.90 21.06 -12.01
C GLY A 272 11.37 20.98 -10.58
N PHE A 273 10.14 20.54 -10.33
CA PHE A 273 9.53 20.58 -8.99
C PHE A 273 10.29 19.76 -7.95
N LEU A 274 10.85 18.60 -8.31
CA LEU A 274 11.58 17.76 -7.36
C LEU A 274 12.85 18.41 -6.82
N SER A 275 13.38 19.46 -7.46
CA SER A 275 14.51 20.25 -6.91
C SER A 275 14.10 21.12 -5.71
N GLU A 276 12.79 21.34 -5.51
CA GLU A 276 12.22 22.21 -4.48
C GLU A 276 11.62 21.40 -3.30
N ALA A 277 11.44 20.08 -3.47
CA ALA A 277 10.74 19.21 -2.54
C ALA A 277 11.65 18.15 -1.92
N LEU A 278 11.26 17.62 -0.76
CA LEU A 278 11.81 16.37 -0.27
C LEU A 278 11.30 15.22 -1.15
N PHE A 279 12.20 14.41 -1.69
CA PHE A 279 11.89 13.25 -2.50
C PHE A 279 12.19 11.97 -1.75
N TRP A 280 11.17 11.16 -1.51
CA TRP A 280 11.28 9.89 -0.82
C TRP A 280 10.97 8.74 -1.76
N ALA A 281 11.85 7.72 -1.81
CA ALA A 281 11.70 6.54 -2.66
C ALA A 281 12.34 5.30 -2.03
N GLU A 282 11.90 4.12 -2.45
CA GLU A 282 12.65 2.88 -2.27
C GLU A 282 13.67 2.72 -3.39
N ILE A 283 14.85 2.17 -3.08
CA ILE A 283 15.87 1.86 -4.08
C ILE A 283 16.48 0.47 -3.87
N TYR A 284 16.83 -0.19 -4.96
CA TYR A 284 17.60 -1.42 -4.95
C TYR A 284 19.10 -1.09 -5.17
N PRO A 285 19.92 -0.96 -4.11
CA PRO A 285 21.22 -0.30 -4.22
C PRO A 285 22.16 -1.00 -5.18
N THR A 286 22.14 -2.36 -5.22
CA THR A 286 23.03 -3.13 -6.10
C THR A 286 22.69 -3.03 -7.59
N LEU A 287 21.58 -2.40 -7.94
CA LEU A 287 21.14 -2.06 -9.29
C LEU A 287 21.29 -0.58 -9.62
N ALA A 288 21.83 0.23 -8.70
CA ALA A 288 22.10 1.65 -8.95
C ALA A 288 23.10 1.80 -10.11
N LYS A 289 22.88 2.85 -10.92
CA LYS A 289 23.67 3.22 -12.08
C LYS A 289 23.99 4.71 -12.03
N PRO A 290 24.98 5.22 -12.78
CA PRO A 290 25.30 6.66 -12.81
C PRO A 290 24.08 7.55 -13.06
N GLU A 291 23.18 7.17 -13.98
CA GLU A 291 21.96 7.92 -14.28
C GLU A 291 21.05 8.13 -13.06
N HIS A 292 21.01 7.15 -12.13
CA HIS A 292 20.25 7.27 -10.88
C HIS A 292 20.92 8.24 -9.92
N ILE A 293 22.25 8.21 -9.83
CA ILE A 293 23.03 9.13 -8.98
C ILE A 293 22.87 10.58 -9.48
N GLU A 294 22.98 10.79 -10.79
CA GLU A 294 22.79 12.11 -11.42
C GLU A 294 21.37 12.66 -11.15
N PHE A 295 20.34 11.81 -11.30
CA PHE A 295 18.97 12.19 -10.98
C PHE A 295 18.83 12.58 -9.50
N LEU A 296 19.32 11.74 -8.57
CA LEU A 296 19.25 12.00 -7.14
C LEU A 296 20.00 13.28 -6.73
N ALA A 297 21.11 13.58 -7.39
CA ALA A 297 21.82 14.84 -7.18
C ALA A 297 21.08 16.08 -7.72
N SER A 298 20.10 15.89 -8.61
CA SER A 298 19.27 16.97 -9.19
C SER A 298 18.00 17.29 -8.39
N VAL A 299 17.60 16.43 -7.44
CA VAL A 299 16.46 16.71 -6.57
C VAL A 299 16.86 17.51 -5.34
N GLY A 300 15.92 18.18 -4.67
CA GLY A 300 16.22 19.08 -3.54
C GLY A 300 16.81 18.37 -2.34
N THR A 301 16.13 17.35 -1.84
CA THR A 301 16.59 16.47 -0.77
C THR A 301 16.06 15.08 -1.03
N ALA A 302 16.94 14.13 -1.29
CA ALA A 302 16.58 12.74 -1.49
C ALA A 302 16.69 11.95 -0.18
N TYR A 303 15.68 11.12 0.13
CA TYR A 303 15.69 10.14 1.20
C TYR A 303 15.28 8.78 0.66
N LEU A 304 16.11 7.76 0.83
CA LEU A 304 15.93 6.47 0.18
C LEU A 304 15.86 5.33 1.18
N GLY A 305 14.78 4.55 1.07
CA GLY A 305 14.67 3.25 1.73
C GLY A 305 15.47 2.17 0.98
N VAL A 306 16.24 1.40 1.71
CA VAL A 306 17.07 0.30 1.20
C VAL A 306 16.71 -0.98 1.92
N GLY A 307 15.87 -1.79 1.29
CA GLY A 307 15.45 -3.07 1.85
C GLY A 307 16.56 -4.12 1.81
N LEU A 308 17.36 -4.24 2.88
CA LEU A 308 18.37 -5.30 3.07
C LEU A 308 17.73 -6.61 3.53
N GLN A 309 16.88 -6.54 4.53
CA GLN A 309 16.13 -7.62 5.20
C GLN A 309 17.00 -8.56 6.03
N SER A 310 18.02 -9.20 5.47
CA SER A 310 19.01 -10.06 6.13
C SER A 310 20.36 -10.02 5.38
N ILE A 311 21.45 -10.31 6.07
CA ILE A 311 22.78 -10.55 5.45
C ILE A 311 23.01 -12.04 5.14
N ASP A 312 22.16 -12.95 5.61
CA ASP A 312 22.27 -14.38 5.33
C ASP A 312 21.66 -14.68 3.96
N GLU A 313 22.52 -15.08 3.02
CA GLU A 313 22.10 -15.43 1.65
C GLU A 313 21.11 -16.60 1.61
N ARG A 314 21.13 -17.51 2.60
CA ARG A 314 20.15 -18.62 2.69
C ARG A 314 18.78 -18.08 3.00
N VAL A 315 18.67 -17.13 3.94
CA VAL A 315 17.41 -16.44 4.28
C VAL A 315 16.87 -15.70 3.06
N LEU A 316 17.72 -14.89 2.40
CA LEU A 316 17.33 -14.15 1.21
C LEU A 316 16.84 -15.06 0.08
N LYS A 317 17.53 -16.17 -0.15
CA LYS A 317 17.16 -17.18 -1.15
C LYS A 317 15.83 -17.87 -0.80
N ALA A 318 15.62 -18.25 0.45
CA ALA A 318 14.38 -18.90 0.91
C ALA A 318 13.17 -17.98 0.68
N HIS A 319 13.37 -16.66 0.77
CA HIS A 319 12.35 -15.66 0.53
C HIS A 319 12.30 -15.11 -0.91
N ASN A 320 12.94 -15.75 -1.88
CA ASN A 320 12.99 -15.30 -3.28
C ASN A 320 13.48 -13.84 -3.42
N ARG A 321 14.41 -13.41 -2.54
CA ARG A 321 14.99 -12.07 -2.58
C ARG A 321 16.38 -12.11 -3.22
N PRO A 322 16.52 -11.80 -4.52
CA PRO A 322 17.83 -11.73 -5.14
C PRO A 322 18.59 -10.52 -4.61
N PHE A 323 19.78 -10.74 -4.07
CA PHE A 323 20.60 -9.66 -3.51
C PHE A 323 22.09 -10.02 -3.59
N ASP A 324 22.94 -9.14 -4.13
CA ASP A 324 24.39 -9.32 -4.15
C ASP A 324 25.05 -8.55 -3.01
N MET A 325 25.30 -9.24 -1.91
CA MET A 325 25.89 -8.66 -0.70
C MET A 325 27.27 -8.00 -0.94
N ARG A 326 28.06 -8.49 -1.91
CA ARG A 326 29.39 -7.93 -2.21
C ARG A 326 29.30 -6.52 -2.79
N ARG A 327 28.18 -6.18 -3.44
CA ARG A 327 27.93 -4.88 -4.04
C ARG A 327 27.22 -3.90 -3.08
N LEU A 328 26.73 -4.37 -1.92
CA LEU A 328 25.93 -3.53 -1.04
C LEU A 328 26.73 -2.34 -0.48
N ALA A 329 27.83 -2.60 0.22
CA ALA A 329 28.59 -1.54 0.89
C ALA A 329 29.12 -0.48 -0.08
N PRO A 330 29.73 -0.83 -1.25
CA PRO A 330 30.11 0.16 -2.25
C PRO A 330 28.93 0.98 -2.80
N ALA A 331 27.78 0.34 -3.07
CA ALA A 331 26.60 1.04 -3.58
C ALA A 331 25.99 1.98 -2.54
N VAL A 332 25.96 1.57 -1.27
CA VAL A 332 25.49 2.43 -0.15
C VAL A 332 26.42 3.64 0.01
N GLU A 333 27.74 3.44 -0.07
CA GLU A 333 28.71 4.54 0.01
C GLU A 333 28.52 5.55 -1.14
N GLU A 334 28.30 5.08 -2.36
CA GLU A 334 28.04 5.94 -3.50
C GLU A 334 26.72 6.73 -3.35
N LEU A 335 25.64 6.06 -3.02
CA LEU A 335 24.32 6.67 -2.83
C LEU A 335 24.29 7.64 -1.65
N SER A 336 25.03 7.37 -0.57
CA SER A 336 25.08 8.25 0.61
C SER A 336 25.67 9.64 0.34
N ARG A 337 26.34 9.83 -0.80
CA ARG A 337 26.87 11.15 -1.23
C ARG A 337 25.78 12.06 -1.79
N VAL A 338 24.66 11.49 -2.24
CA VAL A 338 23.58 12.24 -2.91
C VAL A 338 22.22 12.10 -2.23
N ALA A 339 22.08 11.21 -1.24
CA ALA A 339 20.81 10.97 -0.54
C ALA A 339 21.00 10.55 0.92
N GLY A 340 20.05 10.87 1.78
CA GLY A 340 19.91 10.24 3.07
C GLY A 340 19.42 8.80 2.87
N LEU A 341 20.09 7.81 3.46
CA LEU A 341 19.75 6.40 3.32
C LEU A 341 19.19 5.83 4.62
N GLU A 342 18.12 5.03 4.51
CA GLU A 342 17.60 4.19 5.58
C GLU A 342 17.75 2.73 5.20
N ILE A 343 18.57 1.96 5.94
CA ILE A 343 18.58 0.50 5.77
C ILE A 343 17.39 -0.09 6.49
N GLN A 344 16.63 -0.92 5.77
CA GLN A 344 15.44 -1.59 6.28
C GLN A 344 15.69 -3.09 6.43
N ILE A 345 15.40 -3.63 7.62
CA ILE A 345 15.55 -5.04 7.96
C ILE A 345 14.28 -5.57 8.63
N ILE A 346 14.00 -6.85 8.48
CA ILE A 346 12.82 -7.50 9.05
C ILE A 346 13.23 -8.48 10.14
N MET A 347 12.73 -8.27 11.36
CA MET A 347 12.87 -9.17 12.50
C MET A 347 11.80 -10.27 12.44
N GLY A 348 12.20 -11.51 12.61
CA GLY A 348 11.24 -12.63 12.69
C GLY A 348 10.96 -13.31 11.36
N LEU A 349 11.77 -13.09 10.32
CA LEU A 349 11.63 -13.84 9.06
C LEU A 349 11.86 -15.34 9.29
N PRO A 350 11.01 -16.23 8.75
CA PRO A 350 11.33 -17.66 8.66
C PRO A 350 12.71 -17.90 8.05
N GLU A 351 13.40 -18.95 8.44
CA GLU A 351 14.78 -19.29 8.06
C GLU A 351 15.88 -18.40 8.67
N ASP A 352 15.54 -17.21 9.19
CA ASP A 352 16.48 -16.42 10.00
C ASP A 352 16.40 -16.86 11.47
N THR A 353 17.39 -16.46 12.26
CA THR A 353 17.46 -16.76 13.69
C THR A 353 17.67 -15.48 14.49
N PRO A 354 17.38 -15.47 15.81
CA PRO A 354 17.69 -14.33 16.67
C PRO A 354 19.15 -13.87 16.57
N GLU A 355 20.09 -14.80 16.46
CA GLU A 355 21.52 -14.50 16.31
C GLU A 355 21.84 -13.96 14.90
N GLY A 356 21.26 -14.55 13.83
CA GLY A 356 21.42 -14.08 12.46
C GLY A 356 20.89 -12.66 12.29
N PHE A 357 19.73 -12.39 12.85
CA PHE A 357 19.15 -11.06 12.87
C PHE A 357 20.03 -10.02 13.60
N ARG A 358 20.60 -10.36 14.79
CA ARG A 358 21.54 -9.45 15.50
C ARG A 358 22.75 -9.13 14.61
N LYS A 359 23.33 -10.12 13.94
CA LYS A 359 24.45 -9.92 13.01
C LYS A 359 24.04 -8.98 11.86
N THR A 360 22.81 -9.13 11.34
CA THR A 360 22.26 -8.25 10.30
C THR A 360 22.12 -6.81 10.79
N LEU A 361 21.54 -6.61 11.97
CA LEU A 361 21.39 -5.30 12.59
C LEU A 361 22.74 -4.64 12.85
N ASP A 362 23.68 -5.38 13.46
CA ASP A 362 25.02 -4.86 13.74
C ASP A 362 25.77 -4.47 12.46
N TYR A 363 25.69 -5.29 11.41
CA TYR A 363 26.24 -4.95 10.10
C TYR A 363 25.58 -3.69 9.50
N ALA A 364 24.25 -3.60 9.49
CA ALA A 364 23.54 -2.46 8.97
C ALA A 364 23.97 -1.15 9.68
N LEU A 365 24.20 -1.22 10.98
CA LEU A 365 24.70 -0.09 11.77
C LEU A 365 26.16 0.29 11.47
N THR A 366 26.95 -0.52 10.76
CA THR A 366 28.30 -0.11 10.30
C THR A 366 28.26 0.71 9.01
N LEU A 367 27.20 0.62 8.20
CA LEU A 367 27.10 1.27 6.92
C LEU A 367 26.98 2.80 7.07
N PRO A 368 27.43 3.61 6.09
CA PRO A 368 27.34 5.08 6.11
C PRO A 368 25.93 5.54 5.74
N VAL A 369 24.96 5.33 6.63
CA VAL A 369 23.54 5.63 6.42
C VAL A 369 22.99 6.59 7.47
N TYR A 370 21.89 7.27 7.16
CA TYR A 370 21.22 8.19 8.08
C TYR A 370 20.53 7.43 9.23
N SER A 371 19.88 6.30 8.89
CA SER A 371 19.19 5.48 9.88
C SER A 371 19.16 4.01 9.48
N VAL A 372 18.92 3.15 10.47
CA VAL A 372 18.54 1.74 10.28
C VAL A 372 17.16 1.56 10.87
N ARG A 373 16.24 1.03 10.08
CA ARG A 373 14.88 0.71 10.52
C ARG A 373 14.68 -0.80 10.58
N VAL A 374 14.20 -1.26 11.70
CA VAL A 374 13.77 -2.64 11.92
C VAL A 374 12.26 -2.69 11.86
N TYR A 375 11.72 -3.61 11.10
CA TYR A 375 10.29 -3.93 11.09
C TYR A 375 10.06 -5.30 11.73
N HIS A 376 9.04 -5.41 12.57
CA HIS A 376 8.51 -6.72 12.97
C HIS A 376 7.87 -7.39 11.77
N CYS A 377 8.18 -8.66 11.51
CA CYS A 377 7.64 -9.40 10.38
C CYS A 377 6.11 -9.46 10.46
N LEU A 378 5.43 -9.06 9.39
CA LEU A 378 3.99 -9.19 9.24
C LEU A 378 3.66 -10.33 8.27
N VAL A 379 2.64 -11.11 8.61
CA VAL A 379 2.14 -12.22 7.80
C VAL A 379 1.06 -11.70 6.86
N LEU A 380 1.48 -10.85 5.91
CA LEU A 380 0.57 -10.13 5.03
C LEU A 380 -0.17 -11.06 4.06
N PRO A 381 -1.42 -10.72 3.67
CA PRO A 381 -2.12 -11.32 2.55
C PRO A 381 -1.31 -11.22 1.25
N ASP A 382 -1.49 -12.18 0.35
CA ASP A 382 -0.68 -12.29 -0.88
C ASP A 382 0.85 -12.34 -0.66
N ALA A 383 1.28 -12.52 0.58
CA ALA A 383 2.68 -12.69 0.98
C ALA A 383 2.82 -13.93 1.88
N LEU A 384 3.35 -13.79 3.10
CA LEU A 384 3.54 -14.93 4.00
C LEU A 384 2.24 -15.67 4.32
N LEU A 385 1.08 -15.02 4.34
CA LEU A 385 -0.19 -15.69 4.63
C LEU A 385 -0.49 -16.83 3.64
N SER A 386 -0.23 -16.63 2.36
CA SER A 386 -0.49 -17.60 1.30
C SER A 386 0.76 -18.28 0.72
N ARG A 387 1.97 -17.74 0.98
CA ARG A 387 3.23 -18.23 0.40
C ARG A 387 4.17 -18.87 1.40
N SER A 388 3.81 -18.93 2.68
CA SER A 388 4.61 -19.65 3.67
C SER A 388 4.68 -21.13 3.33
N LEU A 389 5.88 -21.69 3.41
CA LEU A 389 6.07 -23.13 3.25
C LEU A 389 5.52 -23.83 4.50
N PRO A 390 4.87 -24.99 4.36
CA PRO A 390 4.26 -25.70 5.50
C PRO A 390 5.20 -25.93 6.69
N HIS A 391 6.48 -26.22 6.41
CA HIS A 391 7.48 -26.47 7.44
C HIS A 391 7.93 -25.20 8.19
N TRP A 392 7.60 -24.00 7.69
CA TRP A 392 7.88 -22.76 8.41
C TRP A 392 7.02 -22.61 9.66
N ASN A 393 5.89 -23.32 9.73
CA ASN A 393 5.03 -23.35 10.90
C ASN A 393 4.71 -21.95 11.44
N VAL A 394 4.26 -21.07 10.54
CA VAL A 394 4.01 -19.65 10.82
C VAL A 394 2.77 -19.49 11.69
N ASP A 395 2.92 -18.81 12.82
CA ASP A 395 1.84 -18.34 13.69
C ASP A 395 1.86 -16.82 13.79
N PHE A 396 0.69 -16.18 13.84
CA PHE A 396 0.58 -14.72 13.82
C PHE A 396 -0.67 -14.23 14.55
N ASP A 397 -0.64 -12.97 15.02
CA ASP A 397 -1.81 -12.30 15.56
C ASP A 397 -2.71 -11.81 14.40
N PRO A 398 -3.90 -12.39 14.22
CA PRO A 398 -4.74 -12.02 13.09
C PRO A 398 -5.30 -10.59 13.16
N ARG A 399 -5.25 -9.93 14.33
CA ARG A 399 -5.75 -8.55 14.49
C ARG A 399 -4.86 -7.52 13.82
N ASN A 400 -3.55 -7.79 13.73
CA ASN A 400 -2.54 -6.89 13.19
C ASN A 400 -1.53 -7.56 12.27
N MET A 401 -1.71 -8.87 12.01
CA MET A 401 -0.84 -9.70 11.18
C MET A 401 0.61 -9.86 11.67
N ALA A 402 0.92 -9.49 12.92
CA ALA A 402 2.26 -9.61 13.46
C ALA A 402 2.64 -11.08 13.68
N MET A 403 3.83 -11.47 13.24
CA MET A 403 4.41 -12.80 13.48
C MET A 403 4.50 -13.08 14.97
N LEU A 404 3.93 -14.17 15.46
CA LEU A 404 4.02 -14.64 16.84
C LEU A 404 5.08 -15.71 17.01
N SER A 405 5.24 -16.59 16.02
CA SER A 405 6.31 -17.59 15.98
C SER A 405 6.45 -18.19 14.59
N ASN A 406 7.56 -18.85 14.34
CA ASN A 406 7.77 -19.76 13.22
C ASN A 406 8.82 -20.82 13.59
N HIS A 407 9.20 -21.71 12.67
CA HIS A 407 10.13 -22.81 12.96
C HIS A 407 11.51 -22.38 13.47
N SER A 408 11.95 -21.14 13.18
CA SER A 408 13.27 -20.60 13.53
C SER A 408 13.20 -19.48 14.58
N TRP A 409 12.00 -19.01 14.94
CA TRP A 409 11.74 -18.02 15.98
C TRP A 409 10.63 -18.49 16.91
N SER A 410 10.95 -18.83 18.14
CA SER A 410 9.91 -19.07 19.14
C SER A 410 9.22 -17.76 19.54
N ALA A 411 8.03 -17.86 20.13
CA ALA A 411 7.32 -16.68 20.66
C ALA A 411 8.17 -15.94 21.70
N GLN A 412 8.93 -16.69 22.51
CA GLN A 412 9.83 -16.15 23.52
C GLN A 412 10.97 -15.36 22.87
N ASP A 413 11.54 -15.87 21.76
CA ASP A 413 12.60 -15.16 21.02
C ASP A 413 12.13 -13.83 20.47
N LEU A 414 10.91 -13.78 19.90
CA LEU A 414 10.35 -12.54 19.37
C LEU A 414 10.05 -11.52 20.46
N ILE A 415 9.52 -11.95 21.61
CA ILE A 415 9.30 -11.08 22.78
C ILE A 415 10.65 -10.54 23.30
N ALA A 416 11.62 -11.42 23.53
CA ALA A 416 12.94 -11.01 24.02
C ALA A 416 13.65 -10.06 23.05
N MET A 417 13.51 -10.29 21.72
CA MET A 417 14.11 -9.40 20.72
C MET A 417 13.42 -8.03 20.69
N ARG A 418 12.10 -7.96 20.83
CA ARG A 418 11.38 -6.68 20.95
C ARG A 418 11.87 -5.88 22.16
N ASP A 419 12.06 -6.53 23.30
CA ASP A 419 12.59 -5.89 24.51
C ASP A 419 14.03 -5.43 24.30
N GLU A 420 14.87 -6.23 23.64
CA GLU A 420 16.23 -5.86 23.28
C GLU A 420 16.25 -4.62 22.38
N LEU A 421 15.41 -4.58 21.34
CA LEU A 421 15.32 -3.44 20.41
C LEU A 421 14.79 -2.18 21.10
N ASN A 422 13.78 -2.30 21.97
CA ASN A 422 13.29 -1.18 22.78
C ASN A 422 14.40 -0.59 23.65
N ASN A 423 15.14 -1.44 24.37
CA ASN A 423 16.25 -1.03 25.21
C ASN A 423 17.39 -0.39 24.41
N ARG A 424 17.69 -0.96 23.23
CA ARG A 424 18.74 -0.45 22.34
C ARG A 424 18.34 0.91 21.75
N ALA A 425 17.10 1.06 21.30
CA ALA A 425 16.60 2.35 20.79
C ALA A 425 16.65 3.43 21.87
N ALA A 426 16.18 3.14 23.07
CA ALA A 426 16.23 4.06 24.20
C ALA A 426 17.66 4.52 24.56
N LYS A 427 18.65 3.59 24.50
CA LYS A 427 20.06 3.90 24.82
C LYS A 427 20.78 4.67 23.70
N GLN A 428 20.40 4.51 22.45
CA GLN A 428 21.08 5.07 21.28
C GLN A 428 20.35 6.29 20.70
N GLY A 429 19.35 6.85 21.40
CA GLY A 429 18.57 8.01 20.91
C GLY A 429 17.69 7.67 19.71
N GLY A 430 17.35 6.40 19.53
CA GLY A 430 16.40 5.92 18.53
C GLY A 430 14.95 6.11 18.93
N THR A 431 14.05 5.70 18.06
CA THR A 431 12.59 5.70 18.27
C THR A 431 12.04 4.30 18.11
N ALA A 432 10.92 4.00 18.77
CA ALA A 432 10.21 2.73 18.66
C ALA A 432 8.71 2.98 18.49
N GLY A 433 8.11 2.30 17.52
CA GLY A 433 6.66 2.17 17.38
C GLY A 433 6.19 0.78 17.81
N GLU A 434 4.93 0.45 17.52
CA GLU A 434 4.37 -0.85 17.90
C GLU A 434 5.07 -2.03 17.18
N PHE A 435 5.40 -1.85 15.89
CA PHE A 435 5.99 -2.91 15.05
C PHE A 435 7.26 -2.47 14.33
N TRP A 436 7.95 -1.42 14.81
CA TRP A 436 9.17 -0.92 14.19
C TRP A 436 10.08 -0.22 15.20
N TRP A 437 11.36 -0.18 14.88
CA TRP A 437 12.41 0.53 15.63
C TRP A 437 13.30 1.27 14.64
N SER A 438 13.68 2.49 14.98
CA SER A 438 14.60 3.29 14.17
C SER A 438 15.84 3.66 14.99
N PHE A 439 16.99 3.45 14.41
CA PHE A 439 18.29 3.78 14.99
C PHE A 439 18.92 4.86 14.11
N ARG A 440 19.06 6.06 14.63
CA ARG A 440 19.75 7.18 13.95
C ARG A 440 21.24 7.12 14.23
N LYS A 441 22.05 7.59 13.28
CA LYS A 441 23.49 7.74 13.41
C LYS A 441 23.88 9.18 13.58
#